data_cf3121a76bb09522484e9e044dbc8eb2
#
_entry.id   cf3121a76bb09522484e9e044dbc8eb2
#
_cell.length_a   1.000
_cell.length_b   1.000
_cell.length_c   1.000
_cell.angle_alpha   90.00
_cell.angle_beta   90.00
_cell.angle_gamma   90.00
#
_symmetry.space_group_name_H-M   'P 1'
#
loop_
_entity.id
_entity.type
_entity.pdbx_description
1 polymer ?
#
loop_
_entity_poly.entity_id
_entity_poly.type
_entity_poly.pdbx_seq_one_letter_code
_entity_poly.pdbx_strand_id
1 'polypeptide(L)'
;IFTDKIRTEDWLASVYSSIPSPIWGYMKDQGYNIMGDDIVIPNEWTPYGWANVYAFTTGNWSPTSGWNANYWVELPKRIRTALQFLENVRVIPSDGLTENYVNQLKYEARFLIAYYYSLMVETYGAVPFNPDKIYSTGASSEELMTEQTPADIIVSWIDKELLEVSKHLPAVYESDQD
;
A
#
# COMPACT_ATOMS: atom_id res chain seq x y z
N ILE A 1 4.43 -15.93 15.46
CA ILE A 1 3.66 -14.71 15.17
C ILE A 1 2.22 -15.10 14.84
N PHE A 2 1.97 -16.04 13.94
CA PHE A 2 0.62 -16.53 13.57
C PHE A 2 0.15 -17.68 14.47
N THR A 3 0.15 -17.45 15.78
CA THR A 3 -0.16 -18.48 16.78
C THR A 3 -1.57 -18.34 17.37
N ASP A 4 -2.19 -17.19 17.18
CA ASP A 4 -3.51 -16.84 17.68
C ASP A 4 -4.19 -15.78 16.78
N LYS A 5 -5.50 -15.58 16.98
CA LYS A 5 -6.32 -14.67 16.18
C LYS A 5 -5.83 -13.23 16.31
N ILE A 6 -5.61 -12.74 17.52
CA ILE A 6 -5.25 -11.33 17.76
C ILE A 6 -3.95 -10.98 17.03
N ARG A 7 -2.90 -11.79 17.17
CA ARG A 7 -1.62 -11.52 16.49
C ARG A 7 -1.72 -11.63 14.98
N THR A 8 -2.59 -12.51 14.49
CA THR A 8 -2.84 -12.65 13.05
C THR A 8 -3.53 -11.41 12.50
N GLU A 9 -4.55 -10.90 13.19
CA GLU A 9 -5.25 -9.67 12.84
C GLU A 9 -4.35 -8.43 12.97
N ASP A 10 -3.56 -8.32 14.05
CA ASP A 10 -2.59 -7.24 14.25
C ASP A 10 -1.54 -7.18 13.13
N TRP A 11 -1.11 -8.35 12.63
CA TRP A 11 -0.20 -8.37 11.48
C TRP A 11 -0.84 -7.77 10.25
N LEU A 12 -2.06 -8.17 9.91
CA LEU A 12 -2.79 -7.61 8.78
C LEU A 12 -3.10 -6.12 8.98
N ALA A 13 -3.49 -5.71 10.20
CA ALA A 13 -3.68 -4.32 10.56
C ALA A 13 -2.41 -3.47 10.31
N SER A 14 -1.23 -4.04 10.55
CA SER A 14 0.03 -3.36 10.22
C SER A 14 0.22 -3.12 8.72
N VAL A 15 -0.33 -3.98 7.86
CA VAL A 15 -0.35 -3.74 6.41
C VAL A 15 -1.33 -2.61 6.08
N TYR A 16 -2.54 -2.62 6.65
CA TYR A 16 -3.53 -1.55 6.49
C TYR A 16 -3.01 -0.16 6.91
N SER A 17 -2.12 -0.10 7.90
CA SER A 17 -1.61 1.17 8.45
C SER A 17 -0.90 2.09 7.44
N SER A 18 -0.57 1.58 6.26
CA SER A 18 0.07 2.36 5.19
C SER A 18 -0.91 2.82 4.10
N ILE A 19 -2.21 2.57 4.27
CA ILE A 19 -3.23 3.21 3.44
C ILE A 19 -3.17 4.71 3.71
N PRO A 20 -2.98 5.54 2.67
CA PRO A 20 -2.93 6.98 2.85
C PRO A 20 -4.22 7.51 3.47
N SER A 21 -4.11 8.30 4.53
CA SER A 21 -5.27 8.97 5.10
C SER A 21 -5.75 10.07 4.16
N PRO A 22 -7.01 10.09 3.72
CA PRO A 22 -7.51 11.14 2.84
C PRO A 22 -7.43 12.53 3.49
N ILE A 23 -7.52 12.64 4.81
CA ILE A 23 -7.46 13.92 5.52
C ILE A 23 -6.03 14.41 5.65
N TRP A 24 -5.10 13.56 6.10
CA TRP A 24 -3.69 13.91 6.23
C TRP A 24 -2.95 13.86 4.89
N GLY A 25 -3.35 12.97 4.00
CA GLY A 25 -2.83 12.89 2.64
C GLY A 25 -3.06 14.16 1.84
N TYR A 26 -4.20 14.81 2.00
CA TYR A 26 -4.49 16.09 1.34
C TYR A 26 -3.61 17.24 1.82
N MET A 27 -3.15 17.21 3.06
CA MET A 27 -2.40 18.34 3.66
C MET A 27 -0.91 18.08 3.83
N LYS A 28 -0.48 16.82 3.95
CA LYS A 28 0.90 16.51 4.33
C LYS A 28 1.62 15.58 3.34
N ASP A 29 0.99 14.49 2.92
CA ASP A 29 1.70 13.41 2.24
C ASP A 29 1.33 13.25 0.76
N GLN A 30 0.18 13.69 0.33
CA GLN A 30 -0.29 13.50 -1.05
C GLN A 30 -0.72 14.76 -1.79
N GLY A 31 -0.98 15.81 -1.11
CA GLY A 31 -1.18 17.17 -1.63
C GLY A 31 -1.87 17.37 -2.99
N TYR A 32 -2.57 16.36 -3.53
CA TYR A 32 -3.15 16.45 -4.88
C TYR A 32 -4.07 17.67 -5.04
N ASN A 33 -4.87 17.98 -4.02
CA ASN A 33 -5.73 19.16 -4.05
C ASN A 33 -4.93 20.47 -3.92
N ILE A 34 -3.73 20.40 -3.38
CA ILE A 34 -2.82 21.54 -3.21
C ILE A 34 -1.94 21.71 -4.44
N MET A 35 -1.78 20.67 -5.26
CA MET A 35 -1.05 20.72 -6.54
C MET A 35 -1.88 21.32 -7.67
N GLY A 36 -3.22 21.35 -7.49
CA GLY A 36 -4.13 22.01 -8.39
C GLY A 36 -4.26 23.51 -8.09
N ASP A 37 -5.23 24.13 -8.71
CA ASP A 37 -5.60 25.53 -8.54
C ASP A 37 -6.78 25.74 -7.55
N ASP A 38 -7.29 24.65 -6.96
CA ASP A 38 -8.44 24.70 -6.04
C ASP A 38 -8.09 25.28 -4.66
N ILE A 39 -6.85 25.11 -4.22
CA ILE A 39 -6.40 25.53 -2.87
C ILE A 39 -5.07 26.29 -2.97
N VAL A 40 -5.03 27.47 -2.40
CA VAL A 40 -3.81 28.26 -2.21
C VAL A 40 -3.35 28.16 -0.76
N ILE A 41 -2.11 27.71 -0.55
CA ILE A 41 -1.51 27.66 0.77
C ILE A 41 -0.87 29.03 1.09
N PRO A 42 -1.17 29.64 2.27
CA PRO A 42 -0.50 30.85 2.69
C PRO A 42 1.01 30.68 2.82
N ASN A 43 1.79 31.67 2.41
CA ASN A 43 3.26 31.62 2.48
C ASN A 43 3.79 31.41 3.91
N GLU A 44 3.05 31.82 4.92
CA GLU A 44 3.39 31.67 6.33
C GLU A 44 3.43 30.19 6.76
N TRP A 45 2.86 29.29 5.99
CA TRP A 45 2.86 27.86 6.27
C TRP A 45 4.07 27.11 5.69
N THR A 46 4.86 27.77 4.87
CA THR A 46 6.06 27.18 4.26
C THR A 46 7.11 26.66 5.25
N PRO A 47 7.28 27.21 6.48
CA PRO A 47 8.24 26.67 7.45
C PRO A 47 7.81 25.34 8.08
N TYR A 48 6.56 24.95 7.95
CA TYR A 48 6.00 23.76 8.61
C TYR A 48 6.08 22.54 7.70
N GLY A 49 7.22 22.08 7.25
CA GLY A 49 7.41 20.76 6.60
C GLY A 49 6.50 20.38 5.43
N TRP A 50 5.49 21.19 5.15
CA TRP A 50 4.52 21.07 4.05
C TRP A 50 5.01 21.81 2.80
N ALA A 51 6.16 22.42 2.93
CA ALA A 51 6.80 23.24 1.90
C ALA A 51 7.08 22.47 0.58
N ASN A 52 7.19 21.13 0.64
CA ASN A 52 7.40 20.35 -0.57
C ASN A 52 6.21 20.44 -1.51
N VAL A 53 4.99 20.54 -1.00
CA VAL A 53 3.79 20.75 -1.82
C VAL A 53 3.82 22.12 -2.49
N TYR A 54 4.34 23.14 -1.80
CA TYR A 54 4.50 24.48 -2.35
C TYR A 54 5.48 24.51 -3.53
N ALA A 55 6.48 23.62 -3.53
CA ALA A 55 7.41 23.49 -4.64
C ALA A 55 6.71 23.06 -5.95
N PHE A 56 5.64 22.23 -5.87
CA PHE A 56 4.86 21.85 -7.04
C PHE A 56 4.07 23.03 -7.59
N THR A 57 3.34 23.76 -6.73
CA THR A 57 2.50 24.88 -7.15
C THR A 57 3.29 26.08 -7.69
N THR A 58 4.53 26.25 -7.23
CA THR A 58 5.44 27.33 -7.66
C THR A 58 6.39 26.92 -8.79
N GLY A 59 6.31 25.68 -9.29
CA GLY A 59 7.19 25.18 -10.34
C GLY A 59 8.63 24.92 -9.90
N ASN A 60 8.93 24.91 -8.62
CA ASN A 60 10.26 24.63 -8.06
C ASN A 60 10.53 23.14 -7.80
N TRP A 61 9.71 22.27 -8.34
CA TRP A 61 9.90 20.84 -8.21
C TRP A 61 10.76 20.27 -9.34
N SER A 62 11.59 19.29 -9.02
CA SER A 62 12.45 18.59 -9.99
C SER A 62 12.44 17.08 -9.70
N PRO A 63 12.90 16.24 -10.64
CA PRO A 63 13.01 14.78 -10.43
C PRO A 63 13.86 14.37 -9.21
N THR A 64 14.71 15.28 -8.71
CA THR A 64 15.55 15.07 -7.52
C THR A 64 14.92 15.61 -6.23
N SER A 65 13.77 16.27 -6.32
CA SER A 65 13.03 16.76 -5.16
C SER A 65 12.40 15.59 -4.40
N GLY A 66 12.57 15.54 -3.09
CA GLY A 66 11.94 14.52 -2.25
C GLY A 66 10.42 14.62 -2.28
N TRP A 67 9.76 13.47 -2.30
CA TRP A 67 8.32 13.35 -2.14
C TRP A 67 7.98 12.90 -0.73
N ASN A 68 7.07 13.56 -0.05
CA ASN A 68 6.75 13.28 1.35
C ASN A 68 6.14 11.90 1.58
N ALA A 69 5.38 11.38 0.63
CA ALA A 69 4.75 10.07 0.75
C ALA A 69 5.76 8.91 0.69
N ASN A 70 6.93 9.10 0.09
CA ASN A 70 8.01 8.11 -0.07
C ASN A 70 7.54 6.69 -0.41
N TYR A 71 6.58 6.59 -1.32
CA TYR A 71 5.99 5.29 -1.73
C TYR A 71 7.02 4.30 -2.25
N TRP A 72 8.12 4.80 -2.85
CA TRP A 72 9.21 3.98 -3.34
C TRP A 72 9.87 3.13 -2.25
N VAL A 73 9.95 3.65 -1.03
CA VAL A 73 10.59 2.95 0.10
C VAL A 73 9.57 2.21 0.96
N GLU A 74 8.42 2.82 1.21
CA GLU A 74 7.48 2.29 2.20
C GLU A 74 6.54 1.22 1.63
N LEU A 75 6.02 1.40 0.41
CA LEU A 75 5.06 0.44 -0.12
C LEU A 75 5.66 -0.94 -0.45
N PRO A 76 6.89 -1.08 -0.98
CA PRO A 76 7.51 -2.39 -1.13
C PRO A 76 7.67 -3.15 0.18
N LYS A 77 7.94 -2.45 1.29
CA LYS A 77 8.00 -3.08 2.62
C LYS A 77 6.63 -3.63 3.03
N ARG A 78 5.55 -2.89 2.75
CA ARG A 78 4.18 -3.31 3.08
C ARG A 78 3.69 -4.44 2.20
N ILE A 79 4.02 -4.40 0.91
CA ILE A 79 3.78 -5.52 -0.01
C ILE A 79 4.47 -6.78 0.51
N ARG A 80 5.76 -6.68 0.91
CA ARG A 80 6.47 -7.81 1.52
C ARG A 80 5.78 -8.31 2.79
N THR A 81 5.32 -7.41 3.66
CA THR A 81 4.60 -7.78 4.91
C THR A 81 3.31 -8.52 4.59
N ALA A 82 2.57 -8.08 3.56
CA ALA A 82 1.36 -8.75 3.09
C ALA A 82 1.66 -10.13 2.48
N LEU A 83 2.70 -10.26 1.69
CA LEU A 83 3.15 -11.54 1.14
C LEU A 83 3.56 -12.52 2.24
N GLN A 84 4.29 -12.05 3.26
CA GLN A 84 4.62 -12.88 4.44
C GLN A 84 3.38 -13.31 5.20
N PHE A 85 2.34 -12.46 5.26
CA PHE A 85 1.05 -12.85 5.82
C PHE A 85 0.43 -14.00 5.02
N LEU A 86 0.34 -13.87 3.69
CA LEU A 86 -0.24 -14.90 2.82
C LEU A 86 0.47 -16.25 2.95
N GLU A 87 1.80 -16.24 3.07
CA GLU A 87 2.60 -17.46 3.23
C GLU A 87 2.40 -18.14 4.60
N ASN A 88 2.23 -17.34 5.66
CA ASN A 88 2.36 -17.84 7.03
C ASN A 88 1.04 -17.94 7.81
N VAL A 89 -0.04 -17.28 7.37
CA VAL A 89 -1.33 -17.35 8.06
C VAL A 89 -1.85 -18.80 8.11
N ARG A 90 -2.40 -19.19 9.27
CA ARG A 90 -2.84 -20.58 9.55
C ARG A 90 -4.30 -20.60 10.00
N VAL A 91 -4.97 -21.70 9.69
CA VAL A 91 -6.28 -22.01 10.22
C VAL A 91 -6.12 -22.54 11.64
N ILE A 92 -6.77 -21.89 12.61
CA ILE A 92 -6.77 -22.27 14.06
C ILE A 92 -8.22 -22.17 14.56
N PRO A 93 -9.05 -23.19 14.29
CA PRO A 93 -10.50 -23.11 14.58
C PRO A 93 -10.82 -22.91 16.07
N SER A 94 -9.97 -23.44 16.95
CA SER A 94 -10.10 -23.28 18.41
C SER A 94 -9.96 -21.82 18.88
N ASP A 95 -9.39 -20.96 18.04
CA ASP A 95 -9.18 -19.53 18.31
C ASP A 95 -10.01 -18.63 17.38
N GLY A 96 -10.99 -19.19 16.68
CA GLY A 96 -11.84 -18.44 15.77
C GLY A 96 -11.27 -18.19 14.38
N LEU A 97 -10.01 -18.60 14.12
CA LEU A 97 -9.43 -18.57 12.77
C LEU A 97 -9.95 -19.75 11.95
N THR A 98 -11.22 -19.68 11.56
CA THR A 98 -11.83 -20.68 10.68
C THR A 98 -11.26 -20.59 9.28
N GLU A 99 -11.44 -21.63 8.47
CA GLU A 99 -10.98 -21.63 7.07
C GLU A 99 -11.57 -20.47 6.26
N ASN A 100 -12.88 -20.23 6.41
CA ASN A 100 -13.55 -19.13 5.72
C ASN A 100 -12.97 -17.77 6.14
N TYR A 101 -12.76 -17.56 7.44
CA TYR A 101 -12.21 -16.31 7.95
C TYR A 101 -10.76 -16.10 7.49
N VAL A 102 -9.93 -17.12 7.56
CA VAL A 102 -8.54 -17.04 7.06
C VAL A 102 -8.51 -16.76 5.55
N ASN A 103 -9.42 -17.35 4.78
CA ASN A 103 -9.53 -17.05 3.36
C ASN A 103 -9.95 -15.60 3.11
N GLN A 104 -10.90 -15.07 3.88
CA GLN A 104 -11.25 -13.64 3.81
C GLN A 104 -10.03 -12.75 4.08
N LEU A 105 -9.29 -12.98 5.18
CA LEU A 105 -8.09 -12.22 5.50
C LEU A 105 -7.01 -12.30 4.41
N LYS A 106 -6.88 -13.45 3.74
CA LYS A 106 -5.99 -13.59 2.58
C LYS A 106 -6.42 -12.73 1.40
N TYR A 107 -7.72 -12.66 1.11
CA TYR A 107 -8.20 -11.78 0.04
C TYR A 107 -8.06 -10.30 0.39
N GLU A 108 -8.19 -9.92 1.65
CA GLU A 108 -7.87 -8.57 2.11
C GLU A 108 -6.39 -8.23 1.90
N ALA A 109 -5.47 -9.14 2.24
CA ALA A 109 -4.04 -8.95 1.98
C ALA A 109 -3.73 -8.81 0.48
N ARG A 110 -4.37 -9.61 -0.38
CA ARG A 110 -4.25 -9.53 -1.84
C ARG A 110 -4.77 -8.20 -2.37
N PHE A 111 -5.91 -7.73 -1.87
CA PHE A 111 -6.44 -6.41 -2.18
C PHE A 111 -5.41 -5.31 -1.87
N LEU A 112 -4.79 -5.36 -0.67
CA LEU A 112 -3.81 -4.37 -0.26
C LEU A 112 -2.55 -4.39 -1.13
N ILE A 113 -2.08 -5.55 -1.56
CA ILE A 113 -0.96 -5.66 -2.51
C ILE A 113 -1.31 -4.95 -3.82
N ALA A 114 -2.49 -5.23 -4.40
CA ALA A 114 -2.93 -4.60 -5.64
C ALA A 114 -3.09 -3.08 -5.47
N TYR A 115 -3.66 -2.64 -4.36
CA TYR A 115 -3.83 -1.23 -4.02
C TYR A 115 -2.48 -0.50 -3.87
N TYR A 116 -1.49 -1.10 -3.22
CA TYR A 116 -0.18 -0.49 -3.08
C TYR A 116 0.57 -0.41 -4.41
N TYR A 117 0.45 -1.40 -5.27
CA TYR A 117 0.98 -1.30 -6.63
C TYR A 117 0.26 -0.23 -7.45
N SER A 118 -1.05 -0.02 -7.28
CA SER A 118 -1.75 1.07 -7.97
C SER A 118 -1.19 2.45 -7.57
N LEU A 119 -0.95 2.68 -6.28
CA LEU A 119 -0.33 3.91 -5.79
C LEU A 119 1.10 4.11 -6.33
N MET A 120 1.87 3.02 -6.44
CA MET A 120 3.22 3.09 -7.02
C MET A 120 3.18 3.44 -8.51
N VAL A 121 2.29 2.80 -9.28
CA VAL A 121 2.15 3.06 -10.72
C VAL A 121 1.62 4.47 -10.97
N GLU A 122 0.63 4.93 -10.18
CA GLU A 122 0.11 6.29 -10.26
C GLU A 122 1.20 7.34 -10.03
N THR A 123 2.11 7.07 -9.09
CA THR A 123 3.16 8.03 -8.72
C THR A 123 4.39 7.96 -9.62
N TYR A 124 4.82 6.76 -10.02
CA TYR A 124 6.13 6.54 -10.67
C TYR A 124 6.05 5.95 -12.07
N GLY A 125 4.88 5.49 -12.51
CA GLY A 125 4.75 4.77 -13.77
C GLY A 125 5.29 3.34 -13.68
N ALA A 126 6.34 3.04 -14.46
CA ALA A 126 7.01 1.74 -14.39
C ALA A 126 7.75 1.56 -13.05
N VAL A 127 7.52 0.43 -12.38
CA VAL A 127 8.14 0.09 -11.08
C VAL A 127 8.61 -1.37 -11.06
N PRO A 128 9.52 -1.74 -10.15
CA PRO A 128 9.83 -3.15 -9.88
C PRO A 128 8.55 -3.89 -9.44
N PHE A 129 8.23 -4.99 -10.13
CA PHE A 129 6.97 -5.69 -9.94
C PHE A 129 7.19 -7.18 -9.68
N ASN A 130 6.96 -7.62 -8.45
CA ASN A 130 7.06 -9.01 -8.01
C ASN A 130 5.92 -9.31 -7.02
N PRO A 131 4.67 -9.48 -7.50
CA PRO A 131 3.50 -9.58 -6.64
C PRO A 131 3.43 -10.89 -5.82
N ASP A 132 4.23 -11.89 -6.17
CA ASP A 132 4.20 -13.21 -5.56
C ASP A 132 5.55 -13.62 -4.92
N LYS A 133 6.57 -12.74 -4.99
CA LYS A 133 7.92 -13.10 -4.56
C LYS A 133 8.30 -12.50 -3.22
N ILE A 134 8.65 -13.36 -2.27
CA ILE A 134 9.27 -12.95 -1.01
C ILE A 134 10.78 -13.15 -1.11
N TYR A 135 11.52 -12.07 -1.01
CA TYR A 135 12.98 -12.13 -0.95
C TYR A 135 13.44 -12.58 0.43
N SER A 136 14.39 -13.50 0.48
CA SER A 136 15.01 -13.94 1.74
C SER A 136 15.81 -12.78 2.38
N THR A 137 16.09 -12.88 3.68
CA THR A 137 16.96 -11.92 4.38
C THR A 137 18.42 -12.01 3.93
N GLY A 138 18.80 -13.11 3.27
CA GLY A 138 20.13 -13.33 2.72
C GLY A 138 20.18 -13.21 1.20
N ALA A 139 19.16 -12.65 0.56
CA ALA A 139 19.16 -12.47 -0.89
C ALA A 139 20.34 -11.63 -1.36
N SER A 140 20.98 -12.05 -2.44
CA SER A 140 22.09 -11.32 -3.04
C SER A 140 21.61 -9.99 -3.63
N SER A 141 22.54 -9.05 -3.81
CA SER A 141 22.22 -7.79 -4.49
C SER A 141 21.67 -8.01 -5.91
N GLU A 142 22.12 -9.04 -6.60
CA GLU A 142 21.66 -9.41 -7.92
C GLU A 142 20.21 -9.91 -7.91
N GLU A 143 19.83 -10.71 -6.92
CA GLU A 143 18.43 -11.15 -6.73
C GLU A 143 17.47 -10.00 -6.38
N LEU A 144 17.99 -8.97 -5.70
CA LEU A 144 17.22 -7.78 -5.32
C LEU A 144 17.09 -6.76 -6.46
N MET A 145 18.00 -6.81 -7.45
CA MET A 145 17.93 -5.97 -8.65
C MET A 145 16.83 -6.48 -9.58
N THR A 146 15.63 -5.96 -9.38
CA THR A 146 14.48 -6.23 -10.24
C THR A 146 14.32 -5.10 -11.25
N GLU A 147 14.25 -5.43 -12.53
CA GLU A 147 13.93 -4.47 -13.58
C GLU A 147 12.53 -3.88 -13.39
N GLN A 148 12.36 -2.65 -13.86
CA GLN A 148 11.05 -2.02 -13.85
C GLN A 148 10.13 -2.70 -14.87
N THR A 149 8.92 -3.02 -14.45
CA THR A 149 7.88 -3.55 -15.32
C THR A 149 7.05 -2.39 -15.89
N PRO A 150 6.71 -2.39 -17.19
CA PRO A 150 5.85 -1.38 -17.79
C PRO A 150 4.50 -1.24 -17.05
N ALA A 151 4.03 0.00 -16.93
CA ALA A 151 2.83 0.32 -16.17
C ALA A 151 1.57 -0.40 -16.68
N ASP A 152 1.41 -0.56 -17.98
CA ASP A 152 0.29 -1.25 -18.62
C ASP A 152 0.19 -2.73 -18.22
N ILE A 153 1.34 -3.40 -18.06
CA ILE A 153 1.40 -4.78 -17.58
C ILE A 153 0.95 -4.86 -16.12
N ILE A 154 1.43 -3.93 -15.30
CA ILE A 154 1.06 -3.89 -13.86
C ILE A 154 -0.42 -3.57 -13.71
N VAL A 155 -0.95 -2.58 -14.43
CA VAL A 155 -2.38 -2.23 -14.41
C VAL A 155 -3.24 -3.40 -14.86
N SER A 156 -2.83 -4.14 -15.90
CA SER A 156 -3.54 -5.33 -16.35
C SER A 156 -3.57 -6.44 -15.29
N TRP A 157 -2.52 -6.57 -14.49
CA TRP A 157 -2.48 -7.50 -13.37
C TRP A 157 -3.38 -7.00 -12.21
N ILE A 158 -3.31 -5.70 -11.85
CA ILE A 158 -4.15 -5.10 -10.82
C ILE A 158 -5.63 -5.33 -11.14
N ASP A 159 -6.06 -5.07 -12.37
CA ASP A 159 -7.45 -5.27 -12.80
C ASP A 159 -7.91 -6.72 -12.59
N LYS A 160 -7.14 -7.68 -13.04
CA LYS A 160 -7.43 -9.11 -12.86
C LYS A 160 -7.47 -9.50 -11.39
N GLU A 161 -6.53 -9.01 -10.60
CA GLU A 161 -6.43 -9.33 -9.17
C GLU A 161 -7.62 -8.76 -8.40
N LEU A 162 -7.99 -7.50 -8.65
CA LEU A 162 -9.14 -6.86 -8.01
C LEU A 162 -10.46 -7.52 -8.41
N LEU A 163 -10.63 -7.93 -9.67
CA LEU A 163 -11.79 -8.69 -10.13
C LEU A 163 -11.89 -10.04 -9.42
N GLU A 164 -10.77 -10.71 -9.17
CA GLU A 164 -10.78 -11.97 -8.42
C GLU A 164 -11.13 -11.75 -6.95
N VAL A 165 -10.46 -10.79 -6.31
CA VAL A 165 -10.66 -10.43 -4.91
C VAL A 165 -12.12 -10.03 -4.63
N SER A 166 -12.75 -9.28 -5.54
CA SER A 166 -14.13 -8.80 -5.38
C SER A 166 -15.18 -9.93 -5.29
N LYS A 167 -14.85 -11.13 -5.75
CA LYS A 167 -15.75 -12.31 -5.65
C LYS A 167 -15.73 -12.95 -4.27
N HIS A 168 -14.74 -12.64 -3.47
CA HIS A 168 -14.46 -13.34 -2.21
C HIS A 168 -14.56 -12.44 -0.98
N LEU A 169 -14.53 -11.12 -1.16
CA LEU A 169 -14.76 -10.18 -0.08
C LEU A 169 -16.25 -9.88 0.07
N PRO A 170 -16.76 -9.74 1.30
CA PRO A 170 -18.15 -9.38 1.52
C PRO A 170 -18.43 -7.95 1.02
N ALA A 171 -19.62 -7.73 0.46
CA ALA A 171 -20.05 -6.40 0.01
C ALA A 171 -20.26 -5.43 1.19
N VAL A 172 -20.57 -5.96 2.36
CA VAL A 172 -20.74 -5.22 3.60
C VAL A 172 -20.12 -6.05 4.72
N TYR A 173 -19.26 -5.43 5.51
CA TYR A 173 -18.79 -6.02 6.75
C TYR A 173 -19.86 -5.79 7.83
N GLU A 174 -20.32 -6.84 8.47
CA GLU A 174 -21.13 -6.69 9.67
C GLU A 174 -20.24 -6.00 10.73
N SER A 175 -20.60 -4.79 11.11
CA SER A 175 -19.96 -4.18 12.28
C SER A 175 -20.39 -5.00 13.48
N ASP A 176 -19.44 -5.49 14.28
CA ASP A 176 -19.73 -5.93 15.63
C ASP A 176 -20.33 -4.72 16.37
N GLN A 177 -21.64 -4.61 16.29
CA GLN A 177 -22.42 -3.70 17.13
C GLN A 177 -22.67 -4.47 18.43
N ASP A 178 -21.74 -4.34 19.37
CA ASP A 178 -21.99 -4.51 20.79
C ASP A 178 -21.35 -3.37 21.60
#